data_49f391ce02416c17a25c18e1c2a6d513
#
_entry.id   49f391ce02416c17a25c18e1c2a6d513
#
_cell.length_a   1.000
_cell.length_b   1.000
_cell.length_c   1.000
_cell.angle_alpha   90.00
_cell.angle_beta   90.00
_cell.angle_gamma   90.00
#
_symmetry.space_group_name_H-M   'P 1'
#
loop_
_entity.id
_entity.type
_entity.pdbx_description
1 polymer ?
#
loop_
_entity_poly.entity_id
_entity_poly.type
_entity_poly.pdbx_seq_one_letter_code
_entity_poly.pdbx_strand_id
1 'polypeptide(L)'
;MLEICELCKVLSNPFRLEILHRIYEAKEGFNFGRLAEEMEEANLCASGVSQYLRELVRLNIVRRRREGLYVSYYADLSKAPKSIAEITALIIKRMRKDKKRNFVRAFVALRNPFRVTVLRMLSKASSMSTEVICDKTCHAYKHLDRDLKPAIEAGLIDASSDQVRGYATYRYIPPKDPVVACLMAHLLKTNR
;
A
#
# COMPACT_ATOMS: atom_id res chain seq x y z
N MET A 1 -1.51 7.30 -10.70
CA MET A 1 -1.33 7.66 -9.29
C MET A 1 -2.46 7.12 -8.40
N LEU A 2 -3.71 7.46 -8.69
CA LEU A 2 -4.86 7.06 -7.87
C LEU A 2 -4.96 5.54 -7.70
N GLU A 3 -4.76 4.76 -8.76
CA GLU A 3 -4.80 3.29 -8.72
C GLU A 3 -3.79 2.68 -7.73
N ILE A 4 -2.57 3.22 -7.67
CA ILE A 4 -1.54 2.74 -6.73
C ILE A 4 -1.89 3.15 -5.30
N CYS A 5 -2.44 4.35 -5.09
CA CYS A 5 -2.93 4.74 -3.78
C CYS A 5 -4.09 3.84 -3.31
N GLU A 6 -4.99 3.46 -4.22
CA GLU A 6 -6.07 2.50 -3.94
C GLU A 6 -5.51 1.10 -3.61
N LEU A 7 -4.53 0.61 -4.36
CA LEU A 7 -3.83 -0.63 -4.02
C LEU A 7 -3.23 -0.55 -2.62
N CYS A 8 -2.49 0.52 -2.31
CA CYS A 8 -1.92 0.73 -0.97
C CYS A 8 -3.00 0.79 0.11
N LYS A 9 -4.14 1.44 -0.16
CA LYS A 9 -5.28 1.49 0.78
C LYS A 9 -5.86 0.11 1.05
N VAL A 10 -6.05 -0.70 0.02
CA VAL A 10 -6.55 -2.07 0.17
C VAL A 10 -5.52 -2.94 0.90
N LEU A 11 -4.26 -2.91 0.51
CA LEU A 11 -3.21 -3.78 1.04
C LEU A 11 -2.56 -3.26 2.35
N SER A 12 -2.95 -2.07 2.85
CA SER A 12 -2.53 -1.62 4.19
C SER A 12 -3.18 -2.40 5.33
N ASN A 13 -4.19 -3.22 5.04
CA ASN A 13 -4.84 -4.08 6.03
C ASN A 13 -4.16 -5.47 6.06
N PRO A 14 -3.67 -5.93 7.24
CA PRO A 14 -2.95 -7.21 7.35
C PRO A 14 -3.80 -8.43 6.99
N PHE A 15 -5.10 -8.42 7.28
CA PHE A 15 -6.00 -9.52 6.92
C PHE A 15 -6.19 -9.64 5.40
N ARG A 16 -6.30 -8.50 4.68
CA ARG A 16 -6.38 -8.53 3.22
C ARG A 16 -5.11 -9.08 2.58
N LEU A 17 -3.95 -8.74 3.14
CA LEU A 17 -2.68 -9.32 2.71
C LEU A 17 -2.63 -10.82 2.98
N GLU A 18 -3.11 -11.28 4.13
CA GLU A 18 -3.15 -12.71 4.47
C GLU A 18 -4.06 -13.47 3.51
N ILE A 19 -5.29 -12.97 3.28
CA ILE A 19 -6.24 -13.54 2.32
C ILE A 19 -5.61 -13.62 0.92
N LEU A 20 -4.99 -12.53 0.47
CA LEU A 20 -4.32 -12.48 -0.83
C LEU A 20 -3.21 -13.54 -0.91
N HIS A 21 -2.39 -13.66 0.13
CA HIS A 21 -1.31 -14.65 0.19
C HIS A 21 -1.85 -16.08 0.07
N ARG A 22 -2.87 -16.44 0.85
CA ARG A 22 -3.48 -17.78 0.82
C ARG A 22 -4.05 -18.12 -0.54
N ILE A 23 -4.73 -17.19 -1.20
CA ILE A 23 -5.26 -17.39 -2.55
C ILE A 23 -4.14 -17.63 -3.56
N TYR A 24 -3.01 -16.90 -3.44
CA TYR A 24 -1.86 -17.07 -4.33
C TYR A 24 -1.04 -18.33 -4.06
N GLU A 25 -1.08 -18.88 -2.85
CA GLU A 25 -0.47 -20.18 -2.53
C GLU A 25 -1.31 -21.37 -3.05
N ALA A 26 -2.63 -21.19 -3.13
CA ALA A 26 -3.55 -22.20 -3.63
C ALA A 26 -3.60 -22.20 -5.17
N LYS A 27 -2.80 -23.05 -5.80
CA LYS A 27 -2.67 -23.12 -7.28
C LYS A 27 -4.00 -23.35 -8.01
N GLU A 28 -4.93 -24.10 -7.41
CA GLU A 28 -6.21 -24.48 -8.00
C GLU A 28 -7.38 -23.59 -7.57
N GLY A 29 -7.10 -22.47 -6.90
CA GLY A 29 -8.10 -21.60 -6.31
C GLY A 29 -8.44 -21.97 -4.87
N PHE A 30 -9.07 -21.04 -4.17
CA PHE A 30 -9.40 -21.19 -2.75
C PHE A 30 -10.92 -21.10 -2.57
N ASN A 31 -11.53 -22.15 -2.04
CA ASN A 31 -12.96 -22.17 -1.72
C ASN A 31 -13.28 -21.18 -0.59
N PHE A 32 -14.41 -20.47 -0.72
CA PHE A 32 -14.79 -19.44 0.26
C PHE A 32 -15.00 -20.01 1.68
N GLY A 33 -15.69 -21.16 1.80
CA GLY A 33 -15.96 -21.78 3.11
C GLY A 33 -14.67 -22.09 3.85
N ARG A 34 -13.76 -22.80 3.19
CA ARG A 34 -12.45 -23.13 3.75
C ARG A 34 -11.63 -21.87 4.08
N LEU A 35 -11.67 -20.84 3.22
CA LEU A 35 -10.97 -19.58 3.51
C LEU A 35 -11.55 -18.87 4.74
N ALA A 36 -12.88 -18.90 4.88
CA ALA A 36 -13.55 -18.30 6.04
C ALA A 36 -13.17 -19.02 7.34
N GLU A 37 -13.17 -20.37 7.35
CA GLU A 37 -12.73 -21.19 8.48
C GLU A 37 -11.29 -20.88 8.89
N GLU A 38 -10.36 -20.89 7.92
CA GLU A 38 -8.94 -20.58 8.20
C GLU A 38 -8.72 -19.14 8.69
N MET A 39 -9.57 -18.19 8.29
CA MET A 39 -9.48 -16.80 8.74
C MET A 39 -10.18 -16.57 10.09
N GLU A 40 -11.13 -17.42 10.47
CA GLU A 40 -11.76 -17.40 11.80
C GLU A 40 -10.74 -17.73 12.90
N GLU A 41 -9.82 -18.66 12.66
CA GLU A 41 -8.67 -18.92 13.53
C GLU A 41 -7.81 -17.66 13.78
N ALA A 42 -7.78 -16.73 12.81
CA ALA A 42 -7.13 -15.44 12.92
C ALA A 42 -8.04 -14.31 13.45
N ASN A 43 -9.21 -14.65 14.05
CA ASN A 43 -10.21 -13.72 14.56
C ASN A 43 -10.87 -12.83 13.48
N LEU A 44 -11.04 -13.32 12.26
CA LEU A 44 -11.78 -12.65 11.20
C LEU A 44 -13.02 -13.45 10.79
N CYS A 45 -14.20 -12.92 11.08
CA CYS A 45 -15.48 -13.57 10.73
C CYS A 45 -15.72 -13.64 9.22
N ALA A 46 -16.55 -14.58 8.76
CA ALA A 46 -16.87 -14.83 7.35
C ALA A 46 -17.36 -13.58 6.59
N SER A 47 -18.15 -12.71 7.24
CA SER A 47 -18.60 -11.44 6.65
C SER A 47 -17.42 -10.49 6.36
N GLY A 48 -16.45 -10.43 7.25
CA GLY A 48 -15.20 -9.69 7.06
C GLY A 48 -14.38 -10.24 5.89
N VAL A 49 -14.24 -11.57 5.81
CA VAL A 49 -13.58 -12.24 4.68
C VAL A 49 -14.26 -11.88 3.36
N SER A 50 -15.59 -11.95 3.31
CA SER A 50 -16.38 -11.59 2.13
C SER A 50 -16.17 -10.13 1.71
N GLN A 51 -16.12 -9.20 2.67
CA GLN A 51 -15.86 -7.80 2.40
C GLN A 51 -14.45 -7.57 1.84
N TYR A 52 -13.44 -8.23 2.41
CA TYR A 52 -12.05 -8.10 1.97
C TYR A 52 -11.82 -8.69 0.58
N LEU A 53 -12.45 -9.83 0.29
CA LEU A 53 -12.42 -10.42 -1.04
C LEU A 53 -13.03 -9.52 -2.11
N ARG A 54 -14.13 -8.81 -1.80
CA ARG A 54 -14.73 -7.85 -2.74
C ARG A 54 -13.74 -6.76 -3.15
N GLU A 55 -12.95 -6.23 -2.19
CA GLU A 55 -11.93 -5.21 -2.49
C GLU A 55 -10.80 -5.76 -3.38
N LEU A 56 -10.35 -6.99 -3.13
CA LEU A 56 -9.31 -7.64 -3.95
C LEU A 56 -9.80 -7.94 -5.37
N VAL A 57 -11.06 -8.36 -5.52
CA VAL A 57 -11.69 -8.58 -6.83
C VAL A 57 -11.88 -7.25 -7.57
N ARG A 58 -12.27 -6.17 -6.89
CA ARG A 58 -12.41 -4.82 -7.46
C ARG A 58 -11.10 -4.30 -8.06
N LEU A 59 -9.96 -4.64 -7.46
CA LEU A 59 -8.63 -4.31 -7.99
C LEU A 59 -8.16 -5.23 -9.13
N ASN A 60 -8.96 -6.22 -9.52
CA ASN A 60 -8.61 -7.24 -10.52
C ASN A 60 -7.33 -8.04 -10.19
N ILE A 61 -6.99 -8.19 -8.90
CA ILE A 61 -5.86 -9.00 -8.44
C ILE A 61 -6.30 -10.39 -7.95
N VAL A 62 -7.61 -10.57 -7.75
CA VAL A 62 -8.26 -11.86 -7.44
C VAL A 62 -9.48 -12.00 -8.33
N ARG A 63 -9.71 -13.18 -8.85
CA ARG A 63 -10.89 -13.53 -9.64
C ARG A 63 -11.83 -14.40 -8.82
N ARG A 64 -13.12 -14.08 -8.87
CA ARG A 64 -14.20 -14.89 -8.31
C ARG A 64 -14.80 -15.79 -9.39
N ARG A 65 -15.00 -17.09 -9.07
CA ARG A 65 -15.72 -18.05 -9.92
C ARG A 65 -16.75 -18.78 -9.09
N ARG A 66 -17.92 -18.98 -9.66
CA ARG A 66 -18.97 -19.80 -9.06
C ARG A 66 -19.05 -21.14 -9.82
N GLU A 67 -18.98 -22.23 -9.09
CA GLU A 67 -19.06 -23.60 -9.58
C GLU A 67 -20.17 -24.32 -8.83
N GLY A 68 -21.37 -24.32 -9.41
CA GLY A 68 -22.55 -24.84 -8.74
C GLY A 68 -22.90 -24.05 -7.48
N LEU A 69 -22.89 -24.73 -6.34
CA LEU A 69 -23.15 -24.13 -5.02
C LEU A 69 -21.92 -23.47 -4.39
N TYR A 70 -20.73 -23.70 -4.94
CA TYR A 70 -19.48 -23.24 -4.35
C TYR A 70 -18.97 -21.97 -5.04
N VAL A 71 -18.31 -21.13 -4.24
CA VAL A 71 -17.62 -19.95 -4.72
C VAL A 71 -16.14 -20.11 -4.42
N SER A 72 -15.31 -20.00 -5.47
CA SER A 72 -13.87 -20.10 -5.38
C SER A 72 -13.20 -18.81 -5.86
N TYR A 73 -12.04 -18.51 -5.29
CA TYR A 73 -11.24 -17.34 -5.58
C TYR A 73 -9.87 -17.76 -6.10
N TYR A 74 -9.43 -17.12 -7.17
CA TYR A 74 -8.21 -17.45 -7.90
C TYR A 74 -7.29 -16.25 -7.98
N ALA A 75 -6.00 -16.50 -7.88
CA ALA A 75 -4.99 -15.49 -8.22
C ALA A 75 -5.04 -15.20 -9.73
N ASP A 76 -5.38 -13.99 -10.11
CA ASP A 76 -5.45 -13.61 -11.52
C ASP A 76 -5.08 -12.12 -11.69
N LEU A 77 -3.93 -11.89 -12.31
CA LEU A 77 -3.43 -10.54 -12.62
C LEU A 77 -3.66 -10.13 -14.08
N SER A 78 -4.30 -10.99 -14.89
CA SER A 78 -4.44 -10.79 -16.34
C SER A 78 -5.26 -9.54 -16.69
N LYS A 79 -6.17 -9.14 -15.81
CA LYS A 79 -7.02 -7.96 -15.97
C LYS A 79 -6.57 -6.76 -15.14
N ALA A 80 -5.54 -6.92 -14.32
CA ALA A 80 -5.00 -5.83 -13.52
C ALA A 80 -4.19 -4.87 -14.41
N PRO A 81 -4.20 -3.55 -14.13
CA PRO A 81 -3.25 -2.63 -14.74
C PRO A 81 -1.81 -3.12 -14.54
N LYS A 82 -0.95 -2.91 -15.54
CA LYS A 82 0.43 -3.44 -15.53
C LYS A 82 1.19 -3.08 -14.25
N SER A 83 1.08 -1.84 -13.79
CA SER A 83 1.69 -1.37 -12.53
C SER A 83 1.18 -2.15 -11.30
N ILE A 84 -0.13 -2.39 -11.24
CA ILE A 84 -0.77 -3.16 -10.16
C ILE A 84 -0.29 -4.61 -10.19
N ALA A 85 -0.24 -5.22 -11.38
CA ALA A 85 0.21 -6.61 -11.56
C ALA A 85 1.67 -6.78 -11.11
N GLU A 86 2.58 -5.90 -11.55
CA GLU A 86 3.99 -5.92 -11.18
C GLU A 86 4.20 -5.78 -9.67
N ILE A 87 3.54 -4.80 -9.05
CA ILE A 87 3.63 -4.55 -7.61
C ILE A 87 3.07 -5.75 -6.83
N THR A 88 1.90 -6.27 -7.24
CA THR A 88 1.27 -7.42 -6.55
C THR A 88 2.15 -8.67 -6.64
N ALA A 89 2.74 -8.96 -7.79
CA ALA A 89 3.67 -10.08 -7.94
C ALA A 89 4.89 -9.95 -7.01
N LEU A 90 5.45 -8.74 -6.88
CA LEU A 90 6.55 -8.48 -5.94
C LEU A 90 6.13 -8.65 -4.47
N ILE A 91 4.93 -8.19 -4.10
CA ILE A 91 4.37 -8.37 -2.76
C ILE A 91 4.29 -9.86 -2.42
N ILE A 92 3.68 -10.67 -3.29
CA ILE A 92 3.54 -12.12 -3.08
C ILE A 92 4.91 -12.80 -2.94
N LYS A 93 5.84 -12.47 -3.85
CA LYS A 93 7.21 -12.98 -3.78
C LYS A 93 7.90 -12.61 -2.45
N ARG A 94 7.66 -11.40 -1.96
CA ARG A 94 8.22 -10.91 -0.69
C ARG A 94 7.60 -11.60 0.51
N MET A 95 6.28 -11.82 0.51
CA MET A 95 5.55 -12.48 1.59
C MET A 95 5.99 -13.93 1.81
N ARG A 96 6.35 -14.64 0.74
CA ARG A 96 6.93 -15.99 0.81
C ARG A 96 8.28 -16.02 1.55
N LYS A 97 9.07 -14.93 1.45
CA LYS A 97 10.40 -14.86 2.03
C LYS A 97 10.43 -14.25 3.43
N ASP A 98 9.55 -13.32 3.72
CA ASP A 98 9.57 -12.51 4.95
C ASP A 98 8.18 -12.37 5.56
N LYS A 99 7.98 -13.05 6.70
CA LYS A 99 6.73 -12.98 7.47
C LYS A 99 6.51 -11.63 8.16
N LYS A 100 7.56 -10.82 8.37
CA LYS A 100 7.46 -9.56 9.14
C LYS A 100 6.72 -8.44 8.44
N ARG A 101 6.55 -8.51 7.09
CA ARG A 101 5.71 -7.58 6.30
C ARG A 101 5.98 -6.10 6.57
N ASN A 102 7.24 -5.72 6.76
CA ASN A 102 7.64 -4.34 7.06
C ASN A 102 7.16 -3.31 6.03
N PHE A 103 6.93 -3.75 4.79
CA PHE A 103 6.39 -2.90 3.72
C PHE A 103 4.95 -2.42 3.97
N VAL A 104 4.20 -3.01 4.90
CA VAL A 104 2.82 -2.57 5.24
C VAL A 104 2.81 -1.12 5.74
N ARG A 105 3.83 -0.71 6.49
CA ARG A 105 3.95 0.69 6.95
C ARG A 105 4.04 1.66 5.78
N ALA A 106 4.75 1.27 4.71
CA ALA A 106 4.81 2.08 3.49
C ALA A 106 3.44 2.16 2.79
N PHE A 107 2.63 1.09 2.80
CA PHE A 107 1.26 1.16 2.26
C PHE A 107 0.40 2.15 3.04
N VAL A 108 0.50 2.18 4.37
CA VAL A 108 -0.20 3.17 5.21
C VAL A 108 0.23 4.59 4.84
N ALA A 109 1.51 4.81 4.56
CA ALA A 109 2.02 6.10 4.10
C ALA A 109 1.47 6.47 2.71
N LEU A 110 1.58 5.54 1.75
CA LEU A 110 1.30 5.78 0.32
C LEU A 110 -0.19 5.72 -0.06
N ARG A 111 -1.08 5.28 0.83
CA ARG A 111 -2.53 5.29 0.57
C ARG A 111 -3.14 6.69 0.50
N ASN A 112 -2.45 7.72 0.98
CA ASN A 112 -2.92 9.11 0.98
C ASN A 112 -2.28 9.88 -0.17
N PRO A 113 -3.06 10.40 -1.15
CA PRO A 113 -2.56 11.15 -2.29
C PRO A 113 -1.75 12.40 -1.92
N PHE A 114 -2.09 13.08 -0.82
CA PHE A 114 -1.35 14.23 -0.33
C PHE A 114 0.10 13.84 0.02
N ARG A 115 0.32 12.75 0.77
CA ARG A 115 1.66 12.27 1.11
C ARG A 115 2.47 11.90 -0.12
N VAL A 116 1.83 11.28 -1.10
CA VAL A 116 2.46 10.95 -2.39
C VAL A 116 2.90 12.23 -3.12
N THR A 117 2.07 13.28 -3.10
CA THR A 117 2.42 14.59 -3.67
C THR A 117 3.64 15.18 -2.98
N VAL A 118 3.68 15.19 -1.66
CA VAL A 118 4.84 15.68 -0.89
C VAL A 118 6.09 14.84 -1.19
N LEU A 119 6.00 13.50 -1.21
CA LEU A 119 7.12 12.62 -1.56
C LEU A 119 7.67 12.89 -2.96
N ARG A 120 6.81 13.20 -3.94
CA ARG A 120 7.21 13.61 -5.28
C ARG A 120 7.96 14.94 -5.30
N MET A 121 7.49 15.90 -4.51
CA MET A 121 8.17 17.21 -4.39
C MET A 121 9.54 17.03 -3.76
N LEU A 122 9.61 16.28 -2.65
CA LEU A 122 10.85 16.00 -1.93
C LEU A 122 11.85 15.16 -2.76
N SER A 123 11.37 14.26 -3.61
CA SER A 123 12.25 13.45 -4.47
C SER A 123 12.96 14.28 -5.58
N LYS A 124 12.44 15.48 -5.87
CA LYS A 124 13.01 16.43 -6.86
C LYS A 124 13.85 17.51 -6.19
N ALA A 125 13.74 17.66 -4.89
CA ALA A 125 14.47 18.64 -4.11
C ALA A 125 15.32 17.95 -3.05
N SER A 126 16.46 18.52 -2.69
CA SER A 126 17.31 17.96 -1.63
C SER A 126 16.60 17.96 -0.28
N SER A 127 15.85 19.04 0.01
CA SER A 127 15.03 19.22 1.20
C SER A 127 14.00 20.32 0.97
N MET A 128 12.94 20.34 1.79
CA MET A 128 11.94 21.42 1.81
C MET A 128 11.54 21.73 3.24
N SER A 129 11.35 23.03 3.55
CA SER A 129 10.79 23.49 4.82
C SER A 129 9.28 23.26 4.88
N THR A 130 8.74 23.28 6.08
CA THR A 130 7.28 23.29 6.35
C THR A 130 6.55 24.32 5.51
N GLU A 131 7.07 25.56 5.44
CA GLU A 131 6.50 26.67 4.67
C GLU A 131 6.35 26.31 3.19
N VAL A 132 7.45 25.91 2.57
CA VAL A 132 7.48 25.58 1.13
C VAL A 132 6.51 24.46 0.80
N ILE A 133 6.37 23.45 1.67
CA ILE A 133 5.42 22.36 1.45
C ILE A 133 3.98 22.88 1.56
N CYS A 134 3.68 23.65 2.61
CA CYS A 134 2.34 24.21 2.84
C CYS A 134 1.90 25.13 1.69
N ASP A 135 2.78 26.04 1.26
CA ASP A 135 2.50 26.98 0.16
C ASP A 135 2.22 26.24 -1.15
N LYS A 136 3.06 25.25 -1.50
CA LYS A 136 2.89 24.48 -2.75
C LYS A 136 1.70 23.52 -2.75
N THR A 137 1.22 23.11 -1.58
CA THR A 137 0.12 22.15 -1.45
C THR A 137 -1.17 22.76 -0.94
N CYS A 138 -1.17 24.04 -0.57
CA CYS A 138 -2.26 24.73 0.13
C CYS A 138 -2.69 23.99 1.41
N HIS A 139 -1.74 23.34 2.09
CA HIS A 139 -2.00 22.56 3.29
C HIS A 139 -1.78 23.40 4.54
N ALA A 140 -2.61 23.19 5.57
CA ALA A 140 -2.50 23.96 6.80
C ALA A 140 -1.30 23.50 7.65
N TYR A 141 -0.47 24.44 8.07
CA TYR A 141 0.72 24.22 8.91
C TYR A 141 0.48 23.26 10.08
N LYS A 142 -0.56 23.52 10.86
CA LYS A 142 -0.91 22.74 12.07
C LYS A 142 -1.20 21.27 11.84
N HIS A 143 -1.38 20.85 10.59
CA HIS A 143 -1.71 19.46 10.25
C HIS A 143 -0.57 18.73 9.55
N LEU A 144 0.44 19.44 9.05
CA LEU A 144 1.48 18.86 8.21
C LEU A 144 2.23 17.72 8.90
N ASP A 145 2.72 17.94 10.12
CA ASP A 145 3.47 16.92 10.89
C ASP A 145 2.64 15.66 11.12
N ARG A 146 1.38 15.82 11.55
CA ARG A 146 0.45 14.71 11.74
C ARG A 146 0.22 13.94 10.45
N ASP A 147 0.06 14.65 9.34
CA ASP A 147 -0.28 14.03 8.07
C ASP A 147 0.94 13.40 7.39
N LEU A 148 2.16 13.86 7.67
CA LEU A 148 3.41 13.25 7.21
C LEU A 148 3.93 12.14 8.13
N LYS A 149 3.48 12.06 9.38
CA LYS A 149 3.92 11.08 10.37
C LYS A 149 3.98 9.63 9.84
N PRO A 150 2.97 9.10 9.11
CA PRO A 150 3.06 7.75 8.56
C PRO A 150 4.18 7.56 7.53
N ALA A 151 4.57 8.62 6.79
CA ALA A 151 5.67 8.53 5.84
C ALA A 151 7.03 8.60 6.53
N ILE A 152 7.12 9.32 7.65
CA ILE A 152 8.31 9.36 8.53
C ILE A 152 8.48 7.99 9.21
N GLU A 153 7.42 7.44 9.80
CA GLU A 153 7.43 6.11 10.42
C GLU A 153 7.73 4.97 9.45
N ALA A 154 7.41 5.16 8.17
CA ALA A 154 7.76 4.23 7.10
C ALA A 154 9.21 4.42 6.59
N GLY A 155 9.95 5.42 7.09
CA GLY A 155 11.30 5.74 6.66
C GLY A 155 11.39 6.27 5.22
N LEU A 156 10.33 6.91 4.71
CA LEU A 156 10.30 7.54 3.39
C LEU A 156 10.62 9.04 3.44
N ILE A 157 10.47 9.63 4.62
CA ILE A 157 10.78 11.03 4.92
C ILE A 157 11.63 11.07 6.18
N ASP A 158 12.70 11.84 6.15
CA ASP A 158 13.44 12.29 7.32
C ASP A 158 12.98 13.70 7.67
N ALA A 159 12.69 13.93 8.94
CA ALA A 159 12.29 15.24 9.45
C ALA A 159 13.32 15.71 10.47
N SER A 160 13.97 16.84 10.19
CA SER A 160 14.88 17.52 11.11
C SER A 160 14.26 18.86 11.56
N SER A 161 14.24 19.11 12.86
CA SER A 161 13.85 20.41 13.39
C SER A 161 15.05 21.35 13.42
N ASP A 162 14.96 22.48 12.75
CA ASP A 162 15.89 23.58 12.95
C ASP A 162 15.49 24.31 14.23
N GLN A 163 16.23 24.04 15.32
CA GLN A 163 15.95 24.64 16.64
C GLN A 163 16.09 26.17 16.64
N VAL A 164 16.82 26.76 15.67
CA VAL A 164 17.07 28.21 15.61
C VAL A 164 15.91 28.93 14.92
N ARG A 165 15.24 28.30 13.96
CA ARG A 165 14.18 28.93 13.15
C ARG A 165 12.76 28.42 13.44
N GLY A 166 12.62 27.41 14.29
CA GLY A 166 11.32 26.85 14.67
C GLY A 166 10.58 26.09 13.55
N TYR A 167 11.22 25.86 12.38
CA TYR A 167 10.62 25.16 11.23
C TYR A 167 11.24 23.78 11.04
N ALA A 168 10.38 22.78 10.79
CA ALA A 168 10.86 21.47 10.38
C ALA A 168 11.30 21.50 8.91
N THR A 169 12.37 20.76 8.63
CA THR A 169 12.87 20.51 7.27
C THR A 169 12.70 19.02 6.96
N TYR A 170 12.13 18.71 5.81
CA TYR A 170 11.83 17.35 5.36
C TYR A 170 12.71 16.97 4.18
N ARG A 171 13.18 15.71 4.19
CA ARG A 171 14.01 15.13 3.13
C ARG A 171 13.46 13.77 2.72
N TYR A 172 13.45 13.50 1.42
CA TYR A 172 13.11 12.17 0.88
C TYR A 172 14.20 11.15 1.19
N ILE A 173 13.81 9.97 1.66
CA ILE A 173 14.69 8.81 1.84
C ILE A 173 14.31 7.75 0.82
N PRO A 174 15.22 7.37 -0.11
CA PRO A 174 14.99 6.27 -1.04
C PRO A 174 14.75 4.95 -0.28
N PRO A 175 13.66 4.23 -0.57
CA PRO A 175 13.35 2.99 0.12
C PRO A 175 14.32 1.87 -0.25
N LYS A 176 14.74 1.07 0.76
CA LYS A 176 15.60 -0.12 0.58
C LYS A 176 14.78 -1.38 0.27
N ASP A 177 13.53 -1.44 0.70
CA ASP A 177 12.65 -2.58 0.41
C ASP A 177 12.24 -2.61 -1.06
N PRO A 178 12.40 -3.74 -1.80
CA PRO A 178 12.12 -3.81 -3.22
C PRO A 178 10.66 -3.53 -3.59
N VAL A 179 9.70 -3.91 -2.73
CA VAL A 179 8.27 -3.63 -2.95
C VAL A 179 8.03 -2.13 -2.88
N VAL A 180 8.57 -1.48 -1.85
CA VAL A 180 8.42 -0.04 -1.64
C VAL A 180 9.17 0.74 -2.72
N ALA A 181 10.34 0.28 -3.14
CA ALA A 181 11.10 0.90 -4.23
C ALA A 181 10.34 0.84 -5.56
N CYS A 182 9.70 -0.30 -5.87
CA CYS A 182 8.85 -0.44 -7.06
C CYS A 182 7.62 0.48 -7.00
N LEU A 183 6.93 0.54 -5.87
CA LEU A 183 5.83 1.47 -5.64
C LEU A 183 6.24 2.91 -5.88
N MET A 184 7.34 3.34 -5.27
CA MET A 184 7.84 4.70 -5.43
C MET A 184 8.26 4.98 -6.87
N ALA A 185 8.90 4.04 -7.57
CA ALA A 185 9.26 4.20 -8.98
C ALA A 185 8.03 4.45 -9.86
N HIS A 186 6.94 3.73 -9.65
CA HIS A 186 5.68 3.97 -10.37
C HIS A 186 5.02 5.30 -9.97
N LEU A 187 5.02 5.63 -8.68
CA LEU A 187 4.44 6.88 -8.18
C LEU A 187 5.21 8.11 -8.64
N LEU A 188 6.53 8.05 -8.72
CA LEU A 188 7.37 9.19 -9.12
C LEU A 188 7.41 9.41 -10.64
N LYS A 189 7.20 8.36 -11.46
CA LYS A 189 7.20 8.43 -12.94
C LYS A 189 5.92 9.07 -13.53
N THR A 190 4.82 9.10 -12.80
CA THR A 190 3.49 9.49 -13.33
C THR A 190 3.33 11.01 -13.42
N ASN A 191 4.17 11.69 -14.22
CA ASN A 191 3.95 13.04 -14.72
C ASN A 191 4.85 13.28 -15.95
N ARG A 192 4.46 12.67 -17.06
CA ARG A 192 4.73 13.21 -18.40
C ARG A 192 3.41 13.30 -19.15
#